data_2e4138fc9c65b463ef65a12916bc7a3c
#
_entry.id   2e4138fc9c65b463ef65a12916bc7a3c
#
_cell.length_a   1.000
_cell.length_b   1.000
_cell.length_c   1.000
_cell.angle_alpha   90.00
_cell.angle_beta   90.00
_cell.angle_gamma   90.00
#
_symmetry.space_group_name_H-M   'P 1'
#
loop_
_entity.id
_entity.type
_entity.pdbx_description
1 polymer ?
#
loop_
_entity_poly.entity_id
_entity_poly.type
_entity_poly.pdbx_seq_one_letter_code
_entity_poly.pdbx_strand_id
1 'polypeptide(L)'
;MSDLGDLQPKPQRSALNRKDITRRLKRAGGVTQRHARRFILRRINSVRLVTGEIITWLAVVGILVATLGLQQTWGNVSAYMQGGYRSGGVYAEGIVGSLDTLNPLLASNEAEASAARLMFSSLYHYDTTGALHADVASSMTIRDSKIYTVTLRDATWQDGHALTADDVVYTIGLIKNPQTRSPLRVNWTDAVVKKINQHTVEFTLPTVYAAFPHALTFPIVPKHLLQNVEPSVLRESSFSQNPIGSGPFKFRRLQTAGLSNASKVLQLVPHTEYYNTVPRVSRFELRAYTDDAAFTKAIKNSEVTGAVSAPAALAHSKRPSQYRVISEPLNKGVYLLFNTRNPVLQDKTVRQALQLATDTAAIRQAVGGGVQTLDGPILHSMFSSGEVPRASKPNAEKAAQLLDSAGWRIKNGVRYKGDQELKLTITTTNSSQYSKIIDTVKRQWHAVGVSVDANQVDTNSAVSNFVQGVLQPRNFDVLLYELALGADPDVYAYWHSSQASATGYNFSNYSNQLSDAALASARTRLESNLRMAKYAQFVRQWLSDVPAIALYQASSEYLVNTNAYVVKPKGSLPELSDRYARVSEWSVSPATVYKTP
;
A
#
# COMPACT_ATOMS: atom_id res chain seq x y z
N MET A 1 -41.87 -67.85 -15.09
CA MET A 1 -41.85 -69.06 -14.26
C MET A 1 -42.22 -68.53 -12.91
N SER A 2 -43.46 -68.62 -12.61
CA SER A 2 -44.24 -69.57 -11.83
C SER A 2 -44.00 -69.34 -10.35
N ASP A 3 -44.89 -69.26 -9.47
CA ASP A 3 -46.34 -69.48 -9.47
C ASP A 3 -46.79 -69.17 -8.06
N LEU A 4 -47.99 -68.64 -7.92
CA LEU A 4 -49.10 -69.04 -7.04
C LEU A 4 -48.76 -69.26 -5.54
N GLY A 5 -49.53 -68.79 -4.67
CA GLY A 5 -50.97 -68.67 -4.47
C GLY A 5 -51.19 -68.47 -3.00
N ASP A 6 -52.06 -67.72 -2.71
CA ASP A 6 -53.43 -67.99 -2.26
C ASP A 6 -53.73 -68.06 -0.76
N LEU A 7 -54.75 -67.29 -0.46
CA LEU A 7 -55.88 -67.50 0.44
C LEU A 7 -55.92 -66.85 1.82
N GLN A 8 -56.85 -65.94 1.85
CA GLN A 8 -57.53 -65.36 3.01
C GLN A 8 -58.20 -66.45 3.94
N PRO A 9 -58.59 -66.10 5.16
CA PRO A 9 -59.82 -65.34 5.29
C PRO A 9 -59.91 -64.32 6.46
N LYS A 10 -60.80 -63.36 6.31
CA LYS A 10 -61.23 -62.41 7.35
C LYS A 10 -62.03 -63.13 8.45
N PRO A 11 -62.00 -62.67 9.71
CA PRO A 11 -63.05 -62.88 10.65
C PRO A 11 -63.86 -61.62 10.86
N GLN A 12 -65.16 -61.87 10.97
CA GLN A 12 -66.28 -60.99 11.12
C GLN A 12 -66.24 -60.03 12.30
N ARG A 13 -66.69 -58.80 12.07
CA ARG A 13 -67.05 -57.82 13.11
C ARG A 13 -68.37 -58.23 13.78
N SER A 14 -68.31 -58.56 15.08
CA SER A 14 -69.50 -58.58 15.92
C SER A 14 -69.78 -57.15 16.44
N ALA A 15 -70.95 -56.64 16.17
CA ALA A 15 -71.43 -55.34 16.60
C ALA A 15 -71.65 -55.30 18.12
N LEU A 16 -70.80 -54.56 18.83
CA LEU A 16 -70.97 -54.27 20.26
C LEU A 16 -72.03 -53.18 20.44
N ASN A 17 -73.10 -53.57 21.15
CA ASN A 17 -74.31 -52.78 21.41
C ASN A 17 -73.99 -51.53 22.27
N ARG A 18 -74.34 -50.37 21.77
CA ARG A 18 -74.03 -49.04 22.36
C ARG A 18 -74.63 -48.86 23.78
N LYS A 19 -75.55 -49.63 24.21
CA LYS A 19 -76.17 -49.57 25.53
C LYS A 19 -75.34 -50.22 26.65
N ASP A 20 -74.52 -51.17 26.35
CA ASP A 20 -73.62 -51.80 27.37
C ASP A 20 -72.39 -51.01 27.67
N ILE A 21 -71.88 -50.21 26.72
CA ILE A 21 -70.74 -49.31 26.92
C ILE A 21 -71.11 -48.14 27.83
N THR A 22 -72.37 -47.61 27.70
CA THR A 22 -72.79 -46.48 28.52
C THR A 22 -73.11 -46.89 29.96
N ARG A 23 -73.56 -48.17 30.22
CA ARG A 23 -73.72 -48.65 31.60
C ARG A 23 -72.41 -48.96 32.32
N ARG A 24 -71.38 -49.40 31.64
CA ARG A 24 -70.04 -49.61 32.21
C ARG A 24 -69.33 -48.30 32.48
N LEU A 25 -69.43 -47.27 31.64
CA LEU A 25 -68.92 -45.97 31.84
C LEU A 25 -69.54 -45.18 32.99
N LYS A 26 -70.88 -45.35 33.21
CA LYS A 26 -71.52 -44.70 34.38
C LYS A 26 -71.20 -45.37 35.72
N ARG A 27 -70.86 -46.67 35.78
CA ARG A 27 -70.36 -47.31 37.03
C ARG A 27 -68.93 -47.03 37.32
N ALA A 28 -68.06 -46.86 36.33
CA ALA A 28 -66.67 -46.49 36.53
C ALA A 28 -66.48 -45.01 36.93
N GLY A 29 -67.35 -44.09 36.41
CA GLY A 29 -67.27 -42.68 36.72
C GLY A 29 -67.68 -42.29 38.15
N GLY A 30 -68.58 -43.13 38.77
CA GLY A 30 -69.08 -42.85 40.13
C GLY A 30 -68.09 -43.20 41.27
N VAL A 31 -67.20 -44.15 41.03
CA VAL A 31 -66.17 -44.58 42.04
C VAL A 31 -64.96 -43.73 41.97
N THR A 32 -64.57 -43.34 40.79
CA THR A 32 -63.37 -42.43 40.61
C THR A 32 -63.64 -40.99 41.09
N GLN A 33 -64.88 -40.51 40.93
CA GLN A 33 -65.25 -39.16 41.37
C GLN A 33 -65.24 -39.00 42.91
N ARG A 34 -65.70 -40.08 43.65
CA ARG A 34 -65.65 -40.06 45.14
C ARG A 34 -64.25 -40.24 45.70
N HIS A 35 -63.38 -40.99 45.04
CA HIS A 35 -61.99 -41.13 45.45
C HIS A 35 -61.13 -39.86 45.10
N ALA A 36 -61.33 -39.31 43.93
CA ALA A 36 -60.72 -38.08 43.53
C ALA A 36 -61.09 -36.90 44.41
N ARG A 37 -62.34 -36.75 44.77
CA ARG A 37 -62.81 -35.68 45.64
C ARG A 37 -62.30 -35.79 47.10
N ARG A 38 -62.17 -37.03 47.64
CA ARG A 38 -61.57 -37.24 48.98
C ARG A 38 -60.03 -37.06 48.98
N PHE A 39 -59.39 -37.37 47.87
CA PHE A 39 -57.90 -37.22 47.74
C PHE A 39 -57.51 -35.79 47.48
N ILE A 40 -58.25 -35.04 46.67
CA ILE A 40 -58.03 -33.63 46.35
C ILE A 40 -58.36 -32.74 47.57
N LEU A 41 -59.48 -32.95 48.27
CA LEU A 41 -59.86 -32.12 49.40
C LEU A 41 -58.99 -32.29 50.67
N ARG A 42 -58.37 -33.47 50.87
CA ARG A 42 -57.42 -33.68 51.96
C ARG A 42 -56.03 -33.09 51.67
N ARG A 43 -55.66 -32.86 50.42
CA ARG A 43 -54.38 -32.26 50.03
C ARG A 43 -54.43 -30.75 49.82
N ILE A 44 -55.62 -30.15 49.67
CA ILE A 44 -55.75 -28.71 49.50
C ILE A 44 -55.27 -27.94 50.73
N ASN A 45 -55.44 -28.49 51.93
CA ASN A 45 -54.91 -27.84 53.13
C ASN A 45 -53.40 -27.97 53.30
N SER A 46 -52.79 -29.01 52.73
CA SER A 46 -51.30 -29.13 52.69
C SER A 46 -50.68 -28.29 51.55
N VAL A 47 -51.43 -28.06 50.49
CA VAL A 47 -51.02 -27.20 49.39
C VAL A 47 -50.99 -25.72 49.79
N ARG A 48 -51.86 -25.28 50.69
CA ARG A 48 -51.86 -23.91 51.23
C ARG A 48 -50.65 -23.58 52.10
N LEU A 49 -50.02 -24.58 52.75
CA LEU A 49 -48.78 -24.41 53.55
C LEU A 49 -47.53 -24.36 52.66
N VAL A 50 -47.58 -24.84 51.42
CA VAL A 50 -46.43 -24.90 50.52
C VAL A 50 -46.60 -23.96 49.31
N THR A 51 -47.72 -23.22 49.23
CA THR A 51 -47.99 -22.29 48.12
C THR A 51 -46.93 -21.21 47.98
N GLY A 52 -46.37 -20.71 49.12
CA GLY A 52 -45.28 -19.72 49.08
C GLY A 52 -44.01 -20.27 48.43
N GLU A 53 -43.63 -21.48 48.79
CA GLU A 53 -42.43 -22.10 48.22
C GLU A 53 -42.62 -22.51 46.74
N ILE A 54 -43.81 -22.99 46.38
CA ILE A 54 -44.13 -23.34 44.97
C ILE A 54 -44.13 -22.10 44.09
N ILE A 55 -44.68 -20.96 44.56
CA ILE A 55 -44.65 -19.69 43.84
C ILE A 55 -43.20 -19.19 43.72
N THR A 56 -42.39 -19.31 44.79
CA THR A 56 -40.99 -18.93 44.75
C THR A 56 -40.21 -19.80 43.77
N TRP A 57 -40.40 -21.09 43.75
CA TRP A 57 -39.76 -22.00 42.77
C TRP A 57 -40.25 -21.76 41.34
N LEU A 58 -41.52 -21.47 41.11
CA LEU A 58 -42.02 -21.10 39.80
C LEU A 58 -41.45 -19.74 39.35
N ALA A 59 -41.27 -18.79 40.24
CA ALA A 59 -40.64 -17.52 39.93
C ALA A 59 -39.14 -17.71 39.62
N VAL A 60 -38.43 -18.55 40.39
CA VAL A 60 -37.02 -18.87 40.11
C VAL A 60 -36.85 -19.59 38.78
N VAL A 61 -37.71 -20.59 38.48
CA VAL A 61 -37.69 -21.28 37.18
C VAL A 61 -38.08 -20.33 36.05
N GLY A 62 -39.06 -19.45 36.26
CA GLY A 62 -39.44 -18.42 35.27
C GLY A 62 -38.30 -17.43 34.98
N ILE A 63 -37.61 -16.98 36.01
CA ILE A 63 -36.43 -16.12 35.87
C ILE A 63 -35.28 -16.88 35.14
N LEU A 64 -35.07 -18.16 35.50
CA LEU A 64 -34.03 -18.99 34.86
C LEU A 64 -34.33 -19.26 33.36
N VAL A 65 -35.57 -19.52 33.02
CA VAL A 65 -36.01 -19.67 31.62
C VAL A 65 -35.94 -18.35 30.87
N ALA A 66 -36.32 -17.23 31.53
CA ALA A 66 -36.17 -15.89 30.93
C ALA A 66 -34.72 -15.49 30.73
N THR A 67 -33.81 -15.78 31.70
CA THR A 67 -32.39 -15.50 31.57
C THR A 67 -31.72 -16.38 30.53
N LEU A 68 -32.05 -17.68 30.46
CA LEU A 68 -31.55 -18.58 29.43
C LEU A 68 -32.11 -18.21 28.03
N GLY A 69 -33.36 -17.81 27.96
CA GLY A 69 -33.98 -17.31 26.73
C GLY A 69 -33.33 -16.01 26.25
N LEU A 70 -33.08 -15.07 27.15
CA LEU A 70 -32.33 -13.82 26.86
C LEU A 70 -30.90 -14.10 26.47
N GLN A 71 -30.22 -15.03 27.14
CA GLN A 71 -28.86 -15.39 26.83
C GLN A 71 -28.73 -16.10 25.47
N GLN A 72 -29.73 -16.92 25.11
CA GLN A 72 -29.77 -17.61 23.82
C GLN A 72 -30.15 -16.67 22.68
N THR A 73 -31.09 -15.73 22.92
CA THR A 73 -31.38 -14.67 21.94
C THR A 73 -30.20 -13.71 21.77
N TRP A 74 -29.51 -13.34 22.85
CA TRP A 74 -28.30 -12.52 22.78
C TRP A 74 -27.14 -13.26 22.08
N GLY A 75 -26.95 -14.54 22.36
CA GLY A 75 -25.98 -15.40 21.68
C GLY A 75 -26.26 -15.51 20.18
N ASN A 76 -27.51 -15.73 19.80
CA ASN A 76 -27.91 -15.76 18.40
C ASN A 76 -27.80 -14.38 17.72
N VAL A 77 -28.26 -13.32 18.37
CA VAL A 77 -28.15 -11.95 17.86
C VAL A 77 -26.67 -11.54 17.73
N SER A 78 -25.81 -11.88 18.69
CA SER A 78 -24.38 -11.58 18.59
C SER A 78 -23.65 -12.40 17.53
N ALA A 79 -24.08 -13.63 17.25
CA ALA A 79 -23.54 -14.45 16.15
C ALA A 79 -23.93 -13.90 14.76
N TYR A 80 -25.07 -13.19 14.66
CA TYR A 80 -25.51 -12.52 13.43
C TYR A 80 -25.08 -11.05 13.34
N MET A 81 -24.64 -10.44 14.45
CA MET A 81 -24.07 -9.10 14.46
C MET A 81 -22.60 -9.16 14.08
N GLN A 82 -22.25 -8.83 12.85
CA GLN A 82 -20.89 -8.50 12.49
C GLN A 82 -20.72 -6.97 12.53
N GLY A 83 -19.61 -6.51 13.11
CA GLY A 83 -19.18 -5.13 12.93
C GLY A 83 -19.07 -4.86 11.43
N GLY A 84 -19.98 -4.05 10.91
CA GLY A 84 -20.02 -3.63 9.52
C GLY A 84 -19.78 -2.13 9.42
N TYR A 85 -19.72 -1.63 8.21
CA TYR A 85 -19.52 -0.22 7.95
C TYR A 85 -20.66 0.30 7.09
N ARG A 86 -21.27 1.42 7.50
CA ARG A 86 -22.32 2.06 6.71
C ARG A 86 -21.77 2.68 5.45
N SER A 87 -22.53 2.59 4.36
CA SER A 87 -22.33 3.45 3.21
C SER A 87 -22.76 4.88 3.53
N GLY A 88 -22.03 5.86 2.96
CA GLY A 88 -22.31 7.28 3.16
C GLY A 88 -21.20 8.01 3.92
N GLY A 89 -21.47 9.29 4.21
CA GLY A 89 -20.54 10.17 4.88
C GLY A 89 -19.43 10.74 3.97
N VAL A 90 -18.61 11.62 4.55
CA VAL A 90 -17.52 12.31 3.87
C VAL A 90 -16.19 11.83 4.42
N TYR A 91 -15.33 11.27 3.57
CA TYR A 91 -13.94 10.97 3.91
C TYR A 91 -13.07 12.13 3.45
N ALA A 92 -12.47 12.86 4.37
CA ALA A 92 -11.54 13.94 4.09
C ALA A 92 -10.11 13.48 4.35
N GLU A 93 -9.28 13.44 3.32
CA GLU A 93 -7.86 13.07 3.43
C GLU A 93 -6.98 14.29 3.23
N GLY A 94 -6.10 14.55 4.18
CA GLY A 94 -5.04 15.57 4.07
C GLY A 94 -3.75 14.96 3.54
N ILE A 95 -3.10 15.68 2.63
CA ILE A 95 -1.81 15.29 2.03
C ILE A 95 -0.96 16.55 1.79
N VAL A 96 0.38 16.40 1.91
CA VAL A 96 1.32 17.45 1.53
C VAL A 96 1.47 17.49 0.00
N GLY A 97 1.47 18.65 -0.58
CA GLY A 97 1.65 18.89 -2.02
C GLY A 97 0.68 19.92 -2.58
N SER A 98 0.77 20.17 -3.90
CA SER A 98 -0.13 21.03 -4.64
C SER A 98 -1.05 20.20 -5.55
N LEU A 99 -2.17 20.79 -5.96
CA LEU A 99 -3.06 20.31 -7.01
C LEU A 99 -3.10 21.34 -8.14
N ASP A 100 -2.00 21.42 -8.91
CA ASP A 100 -1.86 22.40 -9.99
C ASP A 100 -2.44 21.88 -11.30
N THR A 101 -2.54 20.55 -11.42
CA THR A 101 -3.24 19.88 -12.50
C THR A 101 -3.97 18.64 -11.99
N LEU A 102 -5.11 18.31 -12.59
CA LEU A 102 -5.80 17.04 -12.40
C LEU A 102 -5.61 16.10 -13.60
N ASN A 103 -4.78 16.50 -14.57
CA ASN A 103 -4.42 15.64 -15.68
C ASN A 103 -3.42 14.56 -15.21
N PRO A 104 -3.80 13.27 -15.25
CA PRO A 104 -2.99 12.20 -14.67
C PRO A 104 -1.67 11.97 -15.39
N LEU A 105 -1.54 12.39 -16.67
CA LEU A 105 -0.30 12.27 -17.44
C LEU A 105 0.75 13.31 -17.04
N LEU A 106 0.38 14.32 -16.26
CA LEU A 106 1.21 15.47 -15.87
C LEU A 106 1.44 15.54 -14.36
N ALA A 107 0.97 14.55 -13.61
CA ALA A 107 1.15 14.45 -12.16
C ALA A 107 2.65 14.49 -11.80
N SER A 108 3.03 15.42 -10.93
CA SER A 108 4.43 15.72 -10.57
C SER A 108 4.70 15.59 -9.07
N ASN A 109 3.66 15.41 -8.28
CA ASN A 109 3.76 15.24 -6.83
C ASN A 109 2.71 14.24 -6.31
N GLU A 110 2.84 13.81 -5.04
CA GLU A 110 2.00 12.77 -4.43
C GLU A 110 0.51 13.16 -4.33
N ALA A 111 0.17 14.43 -4.20
CA ALA A 111 -1.22 14.87 -4.16
C ALA A 111 -1.89 14.73 -5.55
N GLU A 112 -1.18 15.09 -6.62
CA GLU A 112 -1.66 14.92 -8.00
C GLU A 112 -1.72 13.42 -8.38
N ALA A 113 -0.74 12.61 -7.98
CA ALA A 113 -0.76 11.16 -8.19
C ALA A 113 -1.92 10.50 -7.42
N SER A 114 -2.20 10.95 -6.20
CA SER A 114 -3.34 10.52 -5.40
C SER A 114 -4.67 10.87 -6.06
N ALA A 115 -4.81 12.09 -6.58
CA ALA A 115 -6.00 12.51 -7.33
C ALA A 115 -6.19 11.68 -8.61
N ALA A 116 -5.11 11.43 -9.36
CA ALA A 116 -5.12 10.59 -10.54
C ALA A 116 -5.60 9.16 -10.22
N ARG A 117 -5.07 8.54 -9.14
CA ARG A 117 -5.43 7.17 -8.74
C ARG A 117 -6.88 7.01 -8.31
N LEU A 118 -7.49 8.07 -7.76
CA LEU A 118 -8.91 8.09 -7.37
C LEU A 118 -9.86 8.26 -8.56
N MET A 119 -9.45 8.98 -9.62
CA MET A 119 -10.32 9.35 -10.73
C MET A 119 -10.11 8.51 -12.00
N PHE A 120 -8.94 7.92 -12.19
CA PHE A 120 -8.58 7.22 -13.42
C PHE A 120 -8.25 5.75 -13.16
N SER A 121 -8.52 4.92 -14.15
CA SER A 121 -8.12 3.52 -14.19
C SER A 121 -6.87 3.34 -15.05
N SER A 122 -6.21 2.20 -14.85
CA SER A 122 -5.02 1.76 -15.58
C SER A 122 -5.27 0.39 -16.20
N LEU A 123 -4.37 -0.11 -17.03
CA LEU A 123 -4.48 -1.51 -17.49
C LEU A 123 -4.27 -2.49 -16.32
N TYR A 124 -3.28 -2.19 -15.48
CA TYR A 124 -2.94 -2.94 -14.26
C TYR A 124 -2.77 -1.97 -13.10
N HIS A 125 -2.94 -2.46 -11.89
CA HIS A 125 -2.68 -1.72 -10.65
C HIS A 125 -2.04 -2.62 -9.59
N TYR A 126 -1.45 -2.02 -8.56
CA TYR A 126 -0.97 -2.77 -7.41
C TYR A 126 -2.07 -2.94 -6.38
N ASP A 127 -2.14 -4.13 -5.78
CA ASP A 127 -3.05 -4.44 -4.69
C ASP A 127 -2.44 -4.07 -3.31
N THR A 128 -3.15 -4.43 -2.24
CA THR A 128 -2.70 -4.17 -0.86
C THR A 128 -1.45 -4.95 -0.44
N THR A 129 -1.02 -5.92 -1.22
CA THR A 129 0.23 -6.68 -0.99
C THR A 129 1.41 -6.14 -1.80
N GLY A 130 1.18 -5.19 -2.70
CA GLY A 130 2.14 -4.69 -3.67
C GLY A 130 2.26 -5.57 -4.91
N ALA A 131 1.38 -6.56 -5.08
CA ALA A 131 1.33 -7.41 -6.27
C ALA A 131 0.57 -6.72 -7.41
N LEU A 132 1.01 -6.97 -8.64
CA LEU A 132 0.40 -6.43 -9.85
C LEU A 132 -0.87 -7.21 -10.21
N HIS A 133 -2.00 -6.53 -10.33
CA HIS A 133 -3.30 -7.09 -10.69
C HIS A 133 -3.90 -6.39 -11.90
N ALA A 134 -4.69 -7.14 -12.68
CA ALA A 134 -5.46 -6.60 -13.79
C ALA A 134 -6.52 -5.61 -13.30
N ASP A 135 -6.62 -4.44 -13.97
CA ASP A 135 -7.63 -3.40 -13.72
C ASP A 135 -8.58 -3.32 -14.93
N VAL A 136 -8.34 -2.44 -15.89
CA VAL A 136 -9.09 -2.43 -17.16
C VAL A 136 -8.71 -3.63 -18.04
N ALA A 137 -7.52 -4.17 -17.91
CA ALA A 137 -7.15 -5.41 -18.56
C ALA A 137 -7.96 -6.60 -18.01
N SER A 138 -8.39 -7.50 -18.87
CA SER A 138 -8.98 -8.80 -18.51
C SER A 138 -7.98 -9.93 -18.63
N SER A 139 -7.06 -9.85 -19.60
CA SER A 139 -5.99 -10.82 -19.79
C SER A 139 -4.77 -10.20 -20.49
N MET A 140 -3.63 -10.87 -20.37
CA MET A 140 -2.40 -10.54 -21.09
C MET A 140 -1.73 -11.83 -21.57
N THR A 141 -1.30 -11.85 -22.81
CA THR A 141 -0.48 -12.91 -23.39
C THR A 141 0.85 -12.35 -23.88
N ILE A 142 1.90 -13.17 -23.83
CA ILE A 142 3.25 -12.79 -24.23
C ILE A 142 3.70 -13.70 -25.37
N ARG A 143 4.13 -13.12 -26.49
CA ARG A 143 4.72 -13.82 -27.62
C ARG A 143 6.14 -13.31 -27.87
N ASP A 144 7.04 -14.20 -28.26
CA ASP A 144 8.44 -13.91 -28.56
C ASP A 144 9.18 -13.12 -27.44
N SER A 145 8.69 -13.24 -26.19
CA SER A 145 9.18 -12.54 -24.99
C SER A 145 9.19 -11.01 -25.09
N LYS A 146 8.65 -10.42 -26.15
CA LYS A 146 8.67 -8.98 -26.45
C LYS A 146 7.33 -8.41 -26.89
N ILE A 147 6.38 -9.24 -27.27
CA ILE A 147 5.08 -8.83 -27.78
C ILE A 147 4.04 -9.17 -26.72
N TYR A 148 3.45 -8.14 -26.12
CA TYR A 148 2.44 -8.25 -25.08
C TYR A 148 1.08 -7.86 -25.67
N THR A 149 0.15 -8.81 -25.71
CA THR A 149 -1.22 -8.57 -26.17
C THR A 149 -2.13 -8.50 -24.95
N VAL A 150 -2.73 -7.34 -24.73
CA VAL A 150 -3.63 -7.06 -23.59
C VAL A 150 -5.05 -6.95 -24.10
N THR A 151 -5.96 -7.77 -23.53
CA THR A 151 -7.40 -7.69 -23.78
C THR A 151 -8.05 -6.86 -22.68
N LEU A 152 -8.92 -5.93 -23.06
CA LEU A 152 -9.66 -5.06 -22.15
C LEU A 152 -10.99 -5.71 -21.74
N ARG A 153 -11.46 -5.45 -20.53
CA ARG A 153 -12.84 -5.70 -20.12
C ARG A 153 -13.74 -4.57 -20.58
N ASP A 154 -15.04 -4.80 -20.53
CA ASP A 154 -16.03 -3.73 -20.71
C ASP A 154 -15.90 -2.73 -19.56
N ALA A 155 -15.62 -1.49 -19.89
CA ALA A 155 -15.52 -0.37 -18.98
C ALA A 155 -16.02 0.91 -19.67
N THR A 156 -16.49 1.86 -18.88
CA THR A 156 -16.99 3.14 -19.38
C THR A 156 -16.28 4.31 -18.72
N TRP A 157 -16.18 5.39 -19.46
CA TRP A 157 -15.85 6.69 -18.90
C TRP A 157 -17.02 7.22 -18.05
N GLN A 158 -16.72 8.14 -17.15
CA GLN A 158 -17.71 8.75 -16.25
C GLN A 158 -18.80 9.58 -16.96
N ASP A 159 -18.66 9.83 -18.25
CA ASP A 159 -19.66 10.45 -19.12
C ASP A 159 -20.46 9.44 -19.98
N GLY A 160 -20.25 8.14 -19.76
CA GLY A 160 -20.98 7.05 -20.41
C GLY A 160 -20.37 6.53 -21.71
N HIS A 161 -19.30 7.13 -22.25
CA HIS A 161 -18.60 6.60 -23.41
C HIS A 161 -17.85 5.31 -23.06
N ALA A 162 -17.75 4.38 -24.03
CA ALA A 162 -16.97 3.17 -23.83
C ALA A 162 -15.46 3.47 -23.76
N LEU A 163 -14.75 2.86 -22.80
CA LEU A 163 -13.29 2.85 -22.77
C LEU A 163 -12.78 1.75 -23.68
N THR A 164 -11.96 2.11 -24.66
CA THR A 164 -11.52 1.20 -25.70
C THR A 164 -9.99 1.21 -25.90
N ALA A 165 -9.52 0.29 -26.76
CA ALA A 165 -8.13 0.25 -27.19
C ALA A 165 -7.64 1.56 -27.85
N ASP A 166 -8.54 2.34 -28.45
CA ASP A 166 -8.21 3.66 -28.98
C ASP A 166 -7.74 4.63 -27.89
N ASP A 167 -8.36 4.60 -26.71
CA ASP A 167 -7.95 5.44 -25.58
C ASP A 167 -6.57 5.06 -25.05
N VAL A 168 -6.27 3.76 -24.99
CA VAL A 168 -4.96 3.24 -24.58
C VAL A 168 -3.86 3.68 -25.55
N VAL A 169 -4.07 3.47 -26.85
CA VAL A 169 -3.09 3.85 -27.90
C VAL A 169 -2.90 5.37 -27.91
N TYR A 170 -3.98 6.12 -27.82
CA TYR A 170 -3.96 7.59 -27.74
C TYR A 170 -3.18 8.08 -26.52
N THR A 171 -3.44 7.50 -25.33
CA THR A 171 -2.73 7.83 -24.08
C THR A 171 -1.23 7.65 -24.23
N ILE A 172 -0.78 6.50 -24.77
CA ILE A 172 0.65 6.27 -25.01
C ILE A 172 1.21 7.24 -26.05
N GLY A 173 0.44 7.59 -27.06
CA GLY A 173 0.81 8.64 -28.02
C GLY A 173 1.11 9.98 -27.34
N LEU A 174 0.24 10.42 -26.42
CA LEU A 174 0.46 11.63 -25.62
C LEU A 174 1.69 11.50 -24.71
N ILE A 175 1.83 10.37 -24.00
CA ILE A 175 2.99 10.15 -23.11
C ILE A 175 4.31 10.24 -23.91
N LYS A 176 4.38 9.66 -25.10
CA LYS A 176 5.57 9.67 -25.97
C LYS A 176 5.88 11.04 -26.56
N ASN A 177 4.87 11.90 -26.72
CA ASN A 177 5.05 13.23 -27.33
C ASN A 177 5.86 14.14 -26.39
N PRO A 178 7.03 14.68 -26.84
CA PRO A 178 7.85 15.56 -26.00
C PRO A 178 7.14 16.85 -25.58
N GLN A 179 6.18 17.35 -26.38
CA GLN A 179 5.42 18.56 -26.08
C GLN A 179 4.46 18.38 -24.90
N THR A 180 3.99 17.15 -24.63
CA THR A 180 3.19 16.83 -23.44
C THR A 180 3.99 17.04 -22.15
N ARG A 181 5.31 16.87 -22.18
CA ARG A 181 6.19 16.95 -21.00
C ARG A 181 5.80 15.97 -19.90
N SER A 182 5.26 14.81 -20.27
CA SER A 182 4.87 13.78 -19.31
C SER A 182 6.08 13.16 -18.63
N PRO A 183 6.10 13.05 -17.28
CA PRO A 183 7.16 12.34 -16.56
C PRO A 183 7.22 10.83 -16.90
N LEU A 184 6.13 10.26 -17.43
CA LEU A 184 6.03 8.85 -17.80
C LEU A 184 6.76 8.52 -19.11
N ARG A 185 7.19 9.53 -19.88
CA ARG A 185 7.73 9.38 -21.23
C ARG A 185 8.91 8.42 -21.32
N VAL A 186 9.80 8.43 -20.34
CA VAL A 186 11.04 7.63 -20.37
C VAL A 186 10.80 6.14 -20.52
N ASN A 187 9.70 5.62 -19.99
CA ASN A 187 9.35 4.20 -20.04
C ASN A 187 8.76 3.75 -21.39
N TRP A 188 8.41 4.69 -22.28
CA TRP A 188 7.63 4.42 -23.48
C TRP A 188 8.32 4.80 -24.80
N THR A 189 9.50 5.42 -24.75
CA THR A 189 10.16 6.01 -25.92
C THR A 189 10.26 5.02 -27.09
N ASP A 190 10.67 3.78 -26.82
CA ASP A 190 10.99 2.80 -27.84
C ASP A 190 9.91 1.72 -28.03
N ALA A 191 8.87 1.71 -27.19
CA ALA A 191 7.77 0.76 -27.31
C ALA A 191 6.86 1.13 -28.50
N VAL A 192 6.45 0.14 -29.29
CA VAL A 192 5.44 0.29 -30.33
C VAL A 192 4.11 -0.22 -29.79
N VAL A 193 3.06 0.60 -29.90
CA VAL A 193 1.73 0.27 -29.39
C VAL A 193 0.72 0.35 -30.53
N LYS A 194 -0.07 -0.73 -30.72
CA LYS A 194 -1.05 -0.84 -31.79
C LYS A 194 -2.38 -1.33 -31.26
N LYS A 195 -3.45 -0.77 -31.79
CA LYS A 195 -4.79 -1.32 -31.65
C LYS A 195 -4.94 -2.53 -32.57
N ILE A 196 -5.38 -3.67 -32.05
CA ILE A 196 -5.74 -4.85 -32.83
C ILE A 196 -7.23 -4.84 -33.15
N ASN A 197 -8.06 -4.56 -32.12
CA ASN A 197 -9.50 -4.33 -32.24
C ASN A 197 -9.96 -3.40 -31.10
N GLN A 198 -11.26 -3.20 -30.91
CA GLN A 198 -11.77 -2.27 -29.88
C GLN A 198 -11.39 -2.67 -28.45
N HIS A 199 -11.17 -3.96 -28.18
CA HIS A 199 -10.87 -4.49 -26.85
C HIS A 199 -9.45 -5.08 -26.76
N THR A 200 -8.58 -4.89 -27.76
CA THR A 200 -7.24 -5.53 -27.76
C THR A 200 -6.16 -4.56 -28.22
N VAL A 201 -5.15 -4.42 -27.37
CA VAL A 201 -3.94 -3.61 -27.62
C VAL A 201 -2.71 -4.52 -27.65
N GLU A 202 -1.83 -4.31 -28.60
CA GLU A 202 -0.54 -4.99 -28.70
C GLU A 202 0.60 -3.98 -28.41
N PHE A 203 1.49 -4.38 -27.50
CA PHE A 203 2.71 -3.66 -27.15
C PHE A 203 3.90 -4.48 -27.66
N THR A 204 4.73 -3.89 -28.50
CA THR A 204 5.96 -4.52 -29.02
C THR A 204 7.17 -3.76 -28.48
N LEU A 205 8.05 -4.47 -27.78
CA LEU A 205 9.27 -3.93 -27.21
C LEU A 205 10.46 -4.18 -28.14
N PRO A 206 11.45 -3.28 -28.20
CA PRO A 206 12.67 -3.47 -28.99
C PRO A 206 13.51 -4.64 -28.48
N THR A 207 13.54 -4.84 -27.17
CA THR A 207 14.28 -5.91 -26.48
C THR A 207 13.40 -6.59 -25.43
N VAL A 208 13.79 -7.79 -25.02
CA VAL A 208 13.11 -8.47 -23.89
C VAL A 208 13.27 -7.63 -22.63
N TYR A 209 12.15 -7.35 -21.96
CA TYR A 209 12.12 -6.60 -20.71
C TYR A 209 11.12 -7.23 -19.74
N ALA A 210 11.62 -7.99 -18.77
CA ALA A 210 10.80 -8.79 -17.88
C ALA A 210 9.92 -7.94 -16.93
N ALA A 211 10.34 -6.70 -16.63
CA ALA A 211 9.57 -5.77 -15.79
C ALA A 211 8.51 -4.98 -16.57
N PHE A 212 8.34 -5.20 -17.88
CA PHE A 212 7.37 -4.46 -18.69
C PHE A 212 5.93 -4.46 -18.15
N PRO A 213 5.39 -5.57 -17.59
CA PRO A 213 4.03 -5.54 -17.01
C PRO A 213 3.82 -4.42 -15.97
N HIS A 214 4.85 -4.04 -15.21
CA HIS A 214 4.80 -2.94 -14.25
C HIS A 214 4.67 -1.55 -14.91
N ALA A 215 5.05 -1.41 -16.19
CA ALA A 215 4.82 -0.18 -16.94
C ALA A 215 3.34 0.02 -17.33
N LEU A 216 2.50 -1.04 -17.26
CA LEU A 216 1.08 -1.00 -17.62
C LEU A 216 0.19 -0.37 -16.52
N THR A 217 0.78 0.22 -15.49
CA THR A 217 0.08 0.92 -14.40
C THR A 217 -0.17 2.40 -14.69
N PHE A 218 0.13 2.88 -15.92
CA PHE A 218 -0.15 4.26 -16.31
C PHE A 218 -1.66 4.55 -16.38
N PRO A 219 -2.10 5.76 -16.00
CA PRO A 219 -3.50 6.16 -16.08
C PRO A 219 -3.92 6.36 -17.55
N ILE A 220 -5.09 5.83 -17.92
CA ILE A 220 -5.67 5.99 -19.26
C ILE A 220 -6.47 7.29 -19.31
N VAL A 221 -6.38 8.05 -20.43
CA VAL A 221 -7.14 9.29 -20.65
C VAL A 221 -8.09 9.19 -21.85
N PRO A 222 -9.24 9.91 -21.82
CA PRO A 222 -10.28 9.78 -22.85
C PRO A 222 -9.89 10.48 -24.16
N LYS A 223 -9.71 9.68 -25.22
CA LYS A 223 -9.40 10.18 -26.57
C LYS A 223 -10.48 11.14 -27.08
N HIS A 224 -11.75 10.81 -26.86
CA HIS A 224 -12.88 11.61 -27.39
C HIS A 224 -12.89 13.06 -26.87
N LEU A 225 -12.32 13.32 -25.68
CA LEU A 225 -12.21 14.67 -25.11
C LEU A 225 -10.90 15.38 -25.49
N LEU A 226 -9.84 14.63 -25.73
CA LEU A 226 -8.50 15.19 -25.85
C LEU A 226 -7.93 15.21 -27.27
N GLN A 227 -8.54 14.49 -28.23
CA GLN A 227 -7.99 14.35 -29.59
C GLN A 227 -7.82 15.68 -30.34
N ASN A 228 -8.57 16.72 -29.96
CA ASN A 228 -8.50 18.06 -30.55
C ASN A 228 -7.70 19.06 -29.69
N VAL A 229 -7.05 18.58 -28.60
CA VAL A 229 -6.22 19.41 -27.73
C VAL A 229 -4.75 19.24 -28.11
N GLU A 230 -4.08 20.33 -28.45
CA GLU A 230 -2.65 20.30 -28.76
C GLU A 230 -1.84 19.84 -27.53
N PRO A 231 -0.89 18.90 -27.67
CA PRO A 231 -0.10 18.38 -26.56
C PRO A 231 0.65 19.44 -25.75
N SER A 232 1.06 20.53 -26.38
CA SER A 232 1.81 21.63 -25.76
C SER A 232 0.98 22.46 -24.75
N VAL A 233 -0.35 22.50 -24.93
CA VAL A 233 -1.30 23.24 -24.08
C VAL A 233 -2.19 22.31 -23.24
N LEU A 234 -1.82 21.03 -23.14
CA LEU A 234 -2.62 20.04 -22.43
C LEU A 234 -2.79 20.38 -20.94
N ARG A 235 -1.76 20.97 -20.31
CA ARG A 235 -1.80 21.39 -18.90
C ARG A 235 -2.87 22.47 -18.64
N GLU A 236 -3.04 23.39 -19.55
CA GLU A 236 -3.96 24.52 -19.50
C GLU A 236 -5.37 24.17 -19.98
N SER A 237 -5.55 22.96 -20.53
CA SER A 237 -6.85 22.51 -21.04
C SER A 237 -7.91 22.42 -19.94
N SER A 238 -9.17 22.57 -20.33
CA SER A 238 -10.31 22.39 -19.43
C SER A 238 -10.33 21.00 -18.76
N PHE A 239 -9.85 19.97 -19.47
CA PHE A 239 -9.73 18.64 -18.93
C PHE A 239 -8.77 18.58 -17.73
N SER A 240 -7.69 19.34 -17.75
CA SER A 240 -6.71 19.37 -16.64
C SER A 240 -7.24 20.06 -15.38
N GLN A 241 -8.37 20.76 -15.47
CA GLN A 241 -9.06 21.40 -14.34
C GLN A 241 -10.36 20.68 -13.94
N ASN A 242 -11.03 20.05 -14.91
CA ASN A 242 -12.30 19.34 -14.73
C ASN A 242 -12.29 18.03 -15.52
N PRO A 243 -11.55 17.01 -15.03
CA PRO A 243 -11.36 15.76 -15.76
C PRO A 243 -12.59 14.87 -15.74
N ILE A 244 -12.77 14.12 -16.83
CA ILE A 244 -13.62 12.95 -16.92
C ILE A 244 -12.70 11.72 -16.85
N GLY A 245 -12.85 10.91 -15.82
CA GLY A 245 -12.05 9.72 -15.61
C GLY A 245 -12.82 8.43 -15.86
N SER A 246 -12.21 7.30 -15.51
CA SER A 246 -12.79 5.96 -15.54
C SER A 246 -12.69 5.23 -14.19
N GLY A 247 -12.12 5.88 -13.19
CA GLY A 247 -11.87 5.35 -11.87
C GLY A 247 -13.09 5.35 -10.92
N PRO A 248 -12.89 4.95 -9.66
CA PRO A 248 -13.97 4.78 -8.69
C PRO A 248 -14.67 6.08 -8.29
N PHE A 249 -14.03 7.23 -8.46
CA PHE A 249 -14.61 8.53 -8.09
C PHE A 249 -14.66 9.47 -9.29
N LYS A 250 -15.77 10.24 -9.38
CA LYS A 250 -15.98 11.32 -10.35
C LYS A 250 -15.57 12.65 -9.75
N PHE A 251 -14.97 13.52 -10.57
CA PHE A 251 -14.74 14.91 -10.23
C PHE A 251 -16.06 15.63 -9.93
N ARG A 252 -16.08 16.41 -8.87
CA ARG A 252 -17.19 17.31 -8.55
C ARG A 252 -16.78 18.77 -8.62
N ARG A 253 -15.71 19.14 -7.91
CA ARG A 253 -15.13 20.49 -7.93
C ARG A 253 -13.75 20.53 -7.27
N LEU A 254 -12.96 21.50 -7.67
CA LEU A 254 -11.71 21.89 -7.03
C LEU A 254 -11.88 23.29 -6.43
N GLN A 255 -11.54 23.48 -5.17
CA GLN A 255 -11.66 24.74 -4.47
C GLN A 255 -10.34 25.09 -3.78
N THR A 256 -9.98 26.36 -3.80
CA THR A 256 -8.95 26.88 -2.91
C THR A 256 -9.57 27.14 -1.53
N ALA A 257 -8.92 26.71 -0.47
CA ALA A 257 -9.39 26.89 0.91
C ALA A 257 -8.41 27.74 1.70
N GLY A 258 -8.98 28.64 2.54
CA GLY A 258 -8.21 29.55 3.39
C GLY A 258 -7.83 30.88 2.73
N LEU A 259 -7.48 31.87 3.58
CA LEU A 259 -7.13 33.23 3.14
C LEU A 259 -5.76 33.31 2.44
N SER A 260 -4.89 32.32 2.65
CA SER A 260 -3.51 32.32 2.14
C SER A 260 -3.29 31.40 0.92
N ASN A 261 -4.35 30.85 0.31
CA ASN A 261 -4.24 29.85 -0.75
C ASN A 261 -3.38 28.61 -0.37
N ALA A 262 -3.14 28.40 0.92
CA ALA A 262 -2.25 27.36 1.45
C ALA A 262 -2.80 25.94 1.28
N SER A 263 -4.04 25.78 0.84
CA SER A 263 -4.63 24.46 0.58
C SER A 263 -5.64 24.49 -0.56
N LYS A 264 -5.72 23.37 -1.29
CA LYS A 264 -6.76 23.10 -2.29
C LYS A 264 -7.55 21.86 -1.85
N VAL A 265 -8.86 21.89 -2.07
CA VAL A 265 -9.78 20.79 -1.75
C VAL A 265 -10.40 20.27 -3.03
N LEU A 266 -10.02 19.06 -3.40
CA LEU A 266 -10.62 18.30 -4.49
C LEU A 266 -11.78 17.47 -3.92
N GLN A 267 -13.01 17.78 -4.35
CA GLN A 267 -14.21 17.04 -3.98
C GLN A 267 -14.58 16.05 -5.06
N LEU A 268 -14.74 14.80 -4.65
CA LEU A 268 -15.06 13.67 -5.50
C LEU A 268 -16.35 12.99 -5.01
N VAL A 269 -17.13 12.43 -5.94
CA VAL A 269 -18.32 11.63 -5.65
C VAL A 269 -18.17 10.23 -6.23
N PRO A 270 -18.83 9.19 -5.68
CA PRO A 270 -18.74 7.83 -6.22
C PRO A 270 -19.15 7.77 -7.69
N HIS A 271 -18.43 6.96 -8.46
CA HIS A 271 -18.84 6.55 -9.80
C HIS A 271 -19.78 5.35 -9.67
N THR A 272 -21.08 5.58 -9.77
CA THR A 272 -22.12 4.55 -9.55
C THR A 272 -22.12 3.44 -10.60
N GLU A 273 -21.59 3.71 -11.79
CA GLU A 273 -21.46 2.77 -12.90
C GLU A 273 -20.03 2.23 -13.04
N TYR A 274 -19.23 2.34 -11.99
CA TYR A 274 -17.88 1.82 -12.00
C TYR A 274 -17.87 0.30 -12.21
N TYR A 275 -17.08 -0.17 -13.15
CA TYR A 275 -17.01 -1.59 -13.56
C TYR A 275 -16.52 -2.54 -12.43
N ASN A 276 -16.03 -2.00 -11.33
CA ASN A 276 -15.62 -2.74 -10.15
C ASN A 276 -16.49 -2.32 -8.94
N THR A 277 -16.02 -2.48 -7.73
CA THR A 277 -16.76 -2.15 -6.51
C THR A 277 -17.01 -0.64 -6.38
N VAL A 278 -18.28 -0.24 -6.28
CA VAL A 278 -18.68 1.15 -6.05
C VAL A 278 -18.23 1.62 -4.65
N PRO A 279 -17.65 2.83 -4.51
CA PRO A 279 -17.25 3.36 -3.21
C PRO A 279 -18.39 3.49 -2.20
N ARG A 280 -18.12 3.14 -0.94
CA ARG A 280 -19.08 3.24 0.15
C ARG A 280 -19.28 4.67 0.65
N VAL A 281 -18.25 5.51 0.61
CA VAL A 281 -18.34 6.92 1.04
C VAL A 281 -19.16 7.72 0.03
N SER A 282 -20.03 8.61 0.50
CA SER A 282 -20.83 9.46 -0.41
C SER A 282 -20.02 10.63 -1.00
N ARG A 283 -18.89 10.97 -0.40
CA ARG A 283 -17.96 12.00 -0.88
C ARG A 283 -16.55 11.70 -0.37
N PHE A 284 -15.56 11.83 -1.26
CA PHE A 284 -14.14 11.85 -0.92
C PHE A 284 -13.60 13.28 -1.12
N GLU A 285 -12.92 13.82 -0.12
CA GLU A 285 -12.25 15.12 -0.21
C GLU A 285 -10.73 14.88 -0.09
N LEU A 286 -9.98 15.17 -1.14
CA LEU A 286 -8.52 15.22 -1.07
C LEU A 286 -8.12 16.67 -0.82
N ARG A 287 -7.53 16.92 0.36
CA ARG A 287 -7.10 18.24 0.83
C ARG A 287 -5.59 18.34 0.75
N ALA A 288 -5.10 19.01 -0.28
CA ALA A 288 -3.68 19.22 -0.50
C ALA A 288 -3.21 20.48 0.24
N TYR A 289 -2.12 20.35 1.00
CA TYR A 289 -1.52 21.42 1.79
C TYR A 289 -0.10 21.68 1.30
N THR A 290 0.21 22.95 1.03
CA THR A 290 1.57 23.40 0.65
C THR A 290 2.36 23.92 1.86
N ASP A 291 1.72 23.99 3.04
CA ASP A 291 2.30 24.46 4.30
C ASP A 291 2.06 23.46 5.42
N ASP A 292 3.14 23.02 6.07
CA ASP A 292 3.13 22.06 7.18
C ASP A 292 2.38 22.59 8.42
N ALA A 293 2.39 23.91 8.67
CA ALA A 293 1.70 24.49 9.80
C ALA A 293 0.17 24.44 9.59
N ALA A 294 -0.31 24.76 8.39
CA ALA A 294 -1.71 24.65 8.01
C ALA A 294 -2.18 23.19 8.07
N PHE A 295 -1.37 22.24 7.59
CA PHE A 295 -1.69 20.82 7.65
C PHE A 295 -1.71 20.30 9.11
N THR A 296 -0.74 20.69 9.91
CA THR A 296 -0.71 20.37 11.35
C THR A 296 -1.95 20.90 12.08
N LYS A 297 -2.38 22.11 11.77
CA LYS A 297 -3.59 22.72 12.33
C LYS A 297 -4.85 21.95 11.95
N ALA A 298 -4.98 21.58 10.67
CA ALA A 298 -6.11 20.78 10.18
C ALA A 298 -6.23 19.43 10.89
N ILE A 299 -5.10 18.73 11.14
CA ILE A 299 -5.09 17.48 11.89
C ILE A 299 -5.51 17.70 13.33
N LYS A 300 -4.95 18.73 14.03
CA LYS A 300 -5.30 19.05 15.41
C LYS A 300 -6.77 19.42 15.60
N ASN A 301 -7.35 20.14 14.63
CA ASN A 301 -8.75 20.54 14.63
C ASN A 301 -9.69 19.42 14.15
N SER A 302 -9.19 18.21 13.80
CA SER A 302 -10.01 17.12 13.23
C SER A 302 -10.74 17.48 11.93
N GLU A 303 -10.16 18.37 11.14
CA GLU A 303 -10.71 18.78 9.84
C GLU A 303 -10.53 17.69 8.77
N VAL A 304 -9.65 16.72 9.03
CA VAL A 304 -9.38 15.57 8.14
C VAL A 304 -9.69 14.25 8.84
N THR A 305 -10.22 13.29 8.09
CA THR A 305 -10.48 11.91 8.54
C THR A 305 -9.21 11.06 8.47
N GLY A 306 -8.39 11.30 7.44
CA GLY A 306 -7.08 10.69 7.25
C GLY A 306 -6.02 11.75 6.94
N ALA A 307 -4.75 11.49 7.27
CA ALA A 307 -3.63 12.36 6.95
C ALA A 307 -2.41 11.53 6.53
N VAL A 308 -1.96 11.75 5.30
CA VAL A 308 -0.84 11.04 4.68
C VAL A 308 0.44 11.81 4.90
N SER A 309 1.52 11.12 5.29
CA SER A 309 2.82 11.74 5.52
C SER A 309 2.73 12.96 6.43
N ALA A 310 2.05 12.77 7.59
CA ALA A 310 1.80 13.86 8.52
C ALA A 310 3.11 14.53 8.95
N PRO A 311 3.13 15.87 9.16
CA PRO A 311 4.33 16.58 9.56
C PRO A 311 4.97 16.00 10.82
N ALA A 312 6.31 15.98 10.89
CA ALA A 312 7.10 15.42 11.99
C ALA A 312 6.72 16.02 13.37
N ALA A 313 6.13 17.23 13.41
CA ALA A 313 5.59 17.85 14.61
C ALA A 313 4.46 17.05 15.27
N LEU A 314 3.82 16.14 14.55
CA LEU A 314 2.75 15.26 15.03
C LEU A 314 3.22 13.81 15.24
N ALA A 315 4.54 13.56 15.22
CA ALA A 315 5.11 12.27 15.55
C ALA A 315 4.56 11.72 16.87
N HIS A 316 4.47 10.44 16.98
CA HIS A 316 3.87 9.53 17.96
C HIS A 316 3.35 10.11 19.29
N SER A 317 4.08 11.05 19.92
CA SER A 317 3.76 11.60 21.24
C SER A 317 2.87 12.85 21.23
N LYS A 318 2.69 13.51 20.08
CA LYS A 318 1.96 14.78 19.95
C LYS A 318 0.70 14.71 19.09
N ARG A 319 0.36 13.50 18.61
CA ARG A 319 -0.87 13.31 17.81
C ARG A 319 -2.12 13.41 18.69
N PRO A 320 -3.23 13.92 18.16
CA PRO A 320 -4.51 13.86 18.85
C PRO A 320 -4.99 12.42 19.06
N SER A 321 -5.60 12.11 20.22
CA SER A 321 -6.01 10.76 20.62
C SER A 321 -7.04 10.10 19.70
N GLN A 322 -7.80 10.88 18.93
CA GLN A 322 -8.77 10.38 17.96
C GLN A 322 -8.15 9.78 16.69
N TYR A 323 -6.82 9.85 16.52
CA TYR A 323 -6.15 9.22 15.38
C TYR A 323 -5.34 7.99 15.81
N ARG A 324 -5.42 6.92 15.02
CA ARG A 324 -4.46 5.81 15.04
C ARG A 324 -3.45 6.00 13.91
N VAL A 325 -2.26 5.45 14.07
CA VAL A 325 -1.21 5.42 13.03
C VAL A 325 -1.25 4.09 12.31
N ILE A 326 -1.20 4.12 10.99
CA ILE A 326 -0.87 2.99 10.13
C ILE A 326 0.48 3.30 9.51
N SER A 327 1.49 2.49 9.79
CA SER A 327 2.78 2.57 9.11
C SER A 327 2.70 1.77 7.82
N GLU A 328 3.01 2.42 6.70
CA GLU A 328 2.94 1.87 5.35
C GLU A 328 4.35 1.81 4.77
N PRO A 329 5.01 0.63 4.75
CA PRO A 329 6.30 0.48 4.11
C PRO A 329 6.20 0.85 2.63
N LEU A 330 7.18 1.62 2.13
CA LEU A 330 7.27 2.03 0.73
C LEU A 330 8.38 1.25 0.03
N ASN A 331 8.25 1.03 -1.27
CA ASN A 331 9.32 0.46 -2.09
C ASN A 331 10.39 1.51 -2.40
N LYS A 332 10.90 2.15 -1.35
CA LYS A 332 11.93 3.18 -1.39
C LYS A 332 13.03 2.85 -0.38
N GLY A 333 14.27 3.04 -0.77
CA GLY A 333 15.42 2.80 0.11
C GLY A 333 16.23 4.07 0.33
N VAL A 334 16.65 4.32 1.57
CA VAL A 334 17.57 5.42 1.90
C VAL A 334 18.99 4.88 2.02
N TYR A 335 19.93 5.54 1.37
CA TYR A 335 21.31 5.09 1.21
C TYR A 335 22.32 6.20 1.50
N LEU A 336 23.52 5.81 1.95
CA LEU A 336 24.74 6.59 1.79
C LEU A 336 25.44 6.08 0.53
N LEU A 337 25.34 6.82 -0.57
CA LEU A 337 25.90 6.48 -1.88
C LEU A 337 27.33 7.04 -1.96
N PHE A 338 28.31 6.19 -2.15
CA PHE A 338 29.70 6.60 -2.27
C PHE A 338 30.03 7.02 -3.70
N ASN A 339 30.60 8.20 -3.89
CA ASN A 339 31.17 8.56 -5.19
C ASN A 339 32.46 7.76 -5.39
N THR A 340 32.40 6.66 -6.13
CA THR A 340 33.56 5.78 -6.35
C THR A 340 34.66 6.40 -7.23
N ARG A 341 34.45 7.61 -7.78
CA ARG A 341 35.49 8.41 -8.44
C ARG A 341 36.25 9.31 -7.48
N ASN A 342 35.79 9.48 -6.25
CA ASN A 342 36.52 10.20 -5.22
C ASN A 342 37.80 9.43 -4.87
N PRO A 343 39.00 10.08 -4.81
CA PRO A 343 40.29 9.40 -4.59
C PRO A 343 40.37 8.55 -3.33
N VAL A 344 39.68 8.94 -2.25
CA VAL A 344 39.59 8.18 -1.00
C VAL A 344 38.63 6.99 -1.14
N LEU A 345 37.51 7.22 -1.79
CA LEU A 345 36.42 6.24 -1.92
C LEU A 345 36.60 5.30 -3.13
N GLN A 346 37.62 5.49 -3.96
CA GLN A 346 38.03 4.47 -4.94
C GLN A 346 38.50 3.19 -4.25
N ASP A 347 39.19 3.33 -3.10
CA ASP A 347 39.64 2.18 -2.32
C ASP A 347 38.46 1.43 -1.72
N LYS A 348 38.20 0.22 -2.21
CA LYS A 348 37.17 -0.68 -1.71
C LYS A 348 37.33 -0.96 -0.22
N THR A 349 38.56 -1.04 0.29
CA THR A 349 38.86 -1.32 1.70
C THR A 349 38.32 -0.21 2.60
N VAL A 350 38.45 1.05 2.16
CA VAL A 350 37.90 2.21 2.88
C VAL A 350 36.36 2.13 2.90
N ARG A 351 35.71 1.83 1.77
CA ARG A 351 34.25 1.70 1.72
C ARG A 351 33.74 0.57 2.62
N GLN A 352 34.41 -0.59 2.63
CA GLN A 352 34.09 -1.72 3.53
C GLN A 352 34.29 -1.34 5.00
N ALA A 353 35.32 -0.58 5.33
CA ALA A 353 35.53 -0.06 6.68
C ALA A 353 34.39 0.88 7.10
N LEU A 354 33.99 1.82 6.24
CA LEU A 354 32.86 2.71 6.51
C LEU A 354 31.54 1.95 6.69
N GLN A 355 31.30 0.90 5.91
CA GLN A 355 30.12 0.04 6.11
C GLN A 355 30.15 -0.65 7.48
N LEU A 356 31.28 -1.23 7.87
CA LEU A 356 31.42 -1.89 9.17
C LEU A 356 31.34 -0.91 10.34
N ALA A 357 31.74 0.35 10.15
CA ALA A 357 31.62 1.40 11.14
C ALA A 357 30.18 1.94 11.28
N THR A 358 29.26 1.57 10.36
CA THR A 358 27.91 2.12 10.33
C THR A 358 26.89 1.16 10.97
N ASP A 359 26.39 1.52 12.15
CA ASP A 359 25.26 0.83 12.80
C ASP A 359 23.93 1.39 12.25
N THR A 360 23.37 0.69 11.27
CA THR A 360 22.09 1.06 10.64
C THR A 360 20.91 0.87 11.59
N ALA A 361 21.02 0.03 12.63
CA ALA A 361 19.95 -0.12 13.63
C ALA A 361 19.84 1.13 14.50
N ALA A 362 20.97 1.69 14.95
CA ALA A 362 21.01 2.95 15.67
C ALA A 362 20.49 4.12 14.81
N ILE A 363 20.77 4.12 13.51
CA ILE A 363 20.22 5.11 12.57
C ILE A 363 18.70 4.99 12.48
N ARG A 364 18.15 3.79 12.29
CA ARG A 364 16.70 3.57 12.26
C ARG A 364 16.02 4.02 13.56
N GLN A 365 16.64 3.76 14.70
CA GLN A 365 16.13 4.21 15.99
C GLN A 365 16.10 5.76 16.09
N ALA A 366 17.14 6.43 15.62
CA ALA A 366 17.21 7.90 15.64
C ALA A 366 16.17 8.54 14.70
N VAL A 367 15.94 7.93 13.55
CA VAL A 367 14.95 8.37 12.55
C VAL A 367 13.52 8.16 13.08
N GLY A 368 13.20 6.98 13.64
CA GLY A 368 11.85 6.61 14.07
C GLY A 368 10.90 6.34 12.90
N GLY A 369 9.59 6.56 13.12
CA GLY A 369 8.61 6.55 12.01
C GLY A 369 8.31 5.18 11.39
N GLY A 370 8.65 4.07 12.08
CA GLY A 370 8.31 2.72 11.60
C GLY A 370 9.10 2.25 10.38
N VAL A 371 10.23 2.90 10.07
CA VAL A 371 11.12 2.51 8.96
C VAL A 371 11.62 1.08 9.11
N GLN A 372 11.77 0.36 8.00
CA GLN A 372 12.09 -1.06 7.97
C GLN A 372 13.58 -1.29 7.68
N THR A 373 14.05 -2.52 7.97
CA THR A 373 15.42 -2.91 7.64
C THR A 373 15.63 -3.00 6.13
N LEU A 374 16.74 -2.46 5.65
CA LEU A 374 17.24 -2.59 4.29
C LEU A 374 18.73 -2.95 4.35
N ASP A 375 19.09 -4.11 3.80
CA ASP A 375 20.45 -4.65 3.90
C ASP A 375 21.19 -4.63 2.56
N GLY A 376 20.57 -4.16 1.49
CA GLY A 376 21.15 -4.20 0.16
C GLY A 376 20.46 -3.30 -0.85
N PRO A 377 20.78 -3.45 -2.14
CA PRO A 377 20.24 -2.61 -3.23
C PRO A 377 18.82 -2.96 -3.65
N ILE A 378 18.26 -4.07 -3.18
CA ILE A 378 16.94 -4.61 -3.51
C ILE A 378 16.24 -4.99 -2.21
N LEU A 379 14.93 -4.74 -2.11
CA LEU A 379 14.13 -5.14 -0.94
C LEU A 379 14.04 -6.66 -0.83
N HIS A 380 14.16 -7.19 0.40
CA HIS A 380 14.02 -8.63 0.65
C HIS A 380 12.67 -9.19 0.19
N SER A 381 11.59 -8.41 0.32
CA SER A 381 10.24 -8.78 -0.12
C SER A 381 10.12 -9.00 -1.62
N MET A 382 11.06 -8.52 -2.43
CA MET A 382 11.07 -8.71 -3.89
C MET A 382 11.67 -10.04 -4.33
N PHE A 383 12.32 -10.78 -3.42
CA PHE A 383 12.84 -12.11 -3.72
C PHE A 383 11.77 -13.17 -3.45
N SER A 384 11.32 -13.85 -4.50
CA SER A 384 10.30 -14.90 -4.39
C SER A 384 10.85 -16.24 -3.88
N SER A 385 12.16 -16.45 -3.96
CA SER A 385 12.84 -17.70 -3.55
C SER A 385 14.34 -17.49 -3.38
N GLY A 386 14.95 -18.39 -2.63
CA GLY A 386 16.40 -18.44 -2.43
C GLY A 386 16.89 -17.62 -1.23
N GLU A 387 18.17 -17.81 -0.90
CA GLU A 387 18.84 -17.05 0.14
C GLU A 387 19.26 -15.68 -0.40
N VAL A 388 18.76 -14.62 0.22
CA VAL A 388 19.14 -13.25 -0.12
C VAL A 388 20.38 -12.87 0.66
N PRO A 389 21.48 -12.50 0.00
CA PRO A 389 22.70 -12.04 0.69
C PRO A 389 22.42 -10.79 1.52
N ARG A 390 23.04 -10.71 2.69
CA ARG A 390 22.87 -9.61 3.64
C ARG A 390 24.18 -8.89 3.90
N ALA A 391 24.09 -7.61 4.24
CA ALA A 391 25.24 -6.82 4.68
C ALA A 391 25.86 -7.38 5.96
N SER A 392 27.16 -7.20 6.13
CA SER A 392 27.87 -7.56 7.35
C SER A 392 27.35 -6.75 8.53
N LYS A 393 27.33 -7.36 9.72
CA LYS A 393 26.98 -6.67 10.96
C LYS A 393 28.04 -5.59 11.28
N PRO A 394 27.66 -4.48 11.92
CA PRO A 394 28.58 -3.44 12.32
C PRO A 394 29.69 -4.00 13.23
N ASN A 395 30.93 -3.55 13.00
CA ASN A 395 32.09 -3.89 13.80
C ASN A 395 33.16 -2.79 13.67
N ALA A 396 33.19 -1.89 14.65
CA ALA A 396 34.10 -0.74 14.64
C ALA A 396 35.58 -1.14 14.74
N GLU A 397 35.91 -2.21 15.46
CA GLU A 397 37.29 -2.70 15.57
C GLU A 397 37.81 -3.20 14.22
N LYS A 398 36.99 -4.05 13.54
CA LYS A 398 37.33 -4.53 12.20
C LYS A 398 37.38 -3.39 11.18
N ALA A 399 36.54 -2.38 11.31
CA ALA A 399 36.60 -1.17 10.49
C ALA A 399 37.92 -0.43 10.67
N ALA A 400 38.35 -0.25 11.92
CA ALA A 400 39.66 0.37 12.22
C ALA A 400 40.82 -0.43 11.63
N GLN A 401 40.81 -1.77 11.77
CA GLN A 401 41.84 -2.65 11.19
C GLN A 401 41.90 -2.54 9.66
N LEU A 402 40.74 -2.45 8.98
CA LEU A 402 40.70 -2.25 7.52
C LEU A 402 41.30 -0.90 7.12
N LEU A 403 41.00 0.18 7.86
CA LEU A 403 41.59 1.49 7.60
C LEU A 403 43.12 1.47 7.84
N ASP A 404 43.58 0.77 8.86
CA ASP A 404 44.99 0.55 9.10
C ASP A 404 45.67 -0.21 7.94
N SER A 405 45.03 -1.26 7.43
CA SER A 405 45.55 -2.03 6.29
C SER A 405 45.59 -1.23 5.00
N ALA A 406 44.67 -0.27 4.83
CA ALA A 406 44.62 0.67 3.72
C ALA A 406 45.65 1.83 3.85
N GLY A 407 46.45 1.84 4.92
CA GLY A 407 47.49 2.82 5.16
C GLY A 407 47.05 4.10 5.88
N TRP A 408 45.80 4.15 6.38
CA TRP A 408 45.29 5.27 7.15
C TRP A 408 45.64 5.12 8.64
N ARG A 409 46.44 6.02 9.19
CA ARG A 409 46.95 5.98 10.57
C ARG A 409 46.34 7.08 11.43
N ILE A 410 45.99 6.75 12.68
CA ILE A 410 45.44 7.73 13.63
C ILE A 410 46.54 8.71 14.08
N LYS A 411 46.23 10.00 13.97
CA LYS A 411 47.02 11.11 14.50
C LYS A 411 46.04 12.13 15.11
N ASN A 412 46.15 12.38 16.43
CA ASN A 412 45.25 13.29 17.16
C ASN A 412 43.74 12.96 17.00
N GLY A 413 43.37 11.67 17.01
CA GLY A 413 41.97 11.23 16.92
C GLY A 413 41.41 11.13 15.49
N VAL A 414 42.12 11.59 14.48
CA VAL A 414 41.74 11.52 13.06
C VAL A 414 42.78 10.71 12.29
N ARG A 415 42.34 10.07 11.20
CA ARG A 415 43.21 9.25 10.36
C ARG A 415 43.82 10.07 9.22
N TYR A 416 45.09 9.78 8.95
CA TYR A 416 45.90 10.38 7.87
C TYR A 416 46.57 9.28 7.05
N LYS A 417 46.74 9.55 5.75
CA LYS A 417 47.62 8.80 4.83
C LYS A 417 48.59 9.77 4.19
N GLY A 418 49.86 9.77 4.68
CA GLY A 418 50.78 10.90 4.47
C GLY A 418 50.22 12.15 5.16
N ASP A 419 50.08 13.24 4.40
CA ASP A 419 49.51 14.51 4.88
C ASP A 419 48.01 14.62 4.62
N GLN A 420 47.40 13.64 3.92
CA GLN A 420 45.97 13.64 3.60
C GLN A 420 45.17 13.17 4.80
N GLU A 421 44.26 14.03 5.28
CA GLU A 421 43.26 13.68 6.29
C GLU A 421 42.15 12.79 5.68
N LEU A 422 41.69 11.78 6.43
CA LEU A 422 40.52 10.99 6.07
C LEU A 422 39.26 11.78 6.42
N LYS A 423 38.89 12.69 5.53
CA LYS A 423 37.76 13.60 5.67
C LYS A 423 36.82 13.42 4.50
N LEU A 424 35.50 13.30 4.79
CA LEU A 424 34.45 13.10 3.80
C LEU A 424 33.32 14.08 4.02
N THR A 425 32.71 14.54 2.94
CA THR A 425 31.51 15.39 2.96
C THR A 425 30.27 14.58 2.62
N ILE A 426 29.28 14.54 3.53
CA ILE A 426 27.96 14.00 3.25
C ILE A 426 27.08 15.11 2.70
N THR A 427 26.66 14.98 1.45
CA THR A 427 25.76 15.93 0.77
C THR A 427 24.34 15.36 0.72
N THR A 428 23.34 16.20 0.99
CA THR A 428 21.92 15.83 0.94
C THR A 428 21.03 17.07 0.80
N THR A 429 19.71 16.85 0.68
CA THR A 429 18.70 17.92 0.79
C THR A 429 18.43 18.26 2.26
N ASN A 430 17.98 19.48 2.54
CA ASN A 430 17.66 19.92 3.89
C ASN A 430 16.42 19.19 4.41
N SER A 431 16.61 18.35 5.42
CA SER A 431 15.54 17.56 6.07
C SER A 431 15.94 17.26 7.52
N SER A 432 14.99 17.45 8.45
CA SER A 432 15.20 17.11 9.87
C SER A 432 15.49 15.62 10.09
N GLN A 433 14.96 14.75 9.24
CA GLN A 433 15.22 13.32 9.24
C GLN A 433 16.65 13.04 8.81
N TYR A 434 17.12 13.67 7.74
CA TYR A 434 18.49 13.51 7.23
C TYR A 434 19.53 14.11 8.18
N SER A 435 19.21 15.19 8.88
CA SER A 435 20.09 15.73 9.94
C SER A 435 20.38 14.70 11.03
N LYS A 436 19.35 13.97 11.52
CA LYS A 436 19.53 12.90 12.53
C LYS A 436 20.42 11.76 12.02
N ILE A 437 20.30 11.40 10.74
CA ILE A 437 21.17 10.39 10.09
C ILE A 437 22.60 10.87 10.09
N ILE A 438 22.84 12.08 9.59
CA ILE A 438 24.18 12.69 9.51
C ILE A 438 24.83 12.74 10.90
N ASP A 439 24.12 13.23 11.92
CA ASP A 439 24.64 13.32 13.28
C ASP A 439 25.01 11.94 13.85
N THR A 440 24.25 10.92 13.52
CA THR A 440 24.55 9.55 13.95
C THR A 440 25.74 8.98 13.21
N VAL A 441 25.83 9.16 11.89
CA VAL A 441 26.96 8.73 11.07
C VAL A 441 28.23 9.45 11.47
N LYS A 442 28.19 10.76 11.72
CA LYS A 442 29.35 11.55 12.21
C LYS A 442 29.93 10.94 13.48
N ARG A 443 29.10 10.62 14.47
CA ARG A 443 29.57 10.00 15.72
C ARG A 443 30.20 8.62 15.47
N GLN A 444 29.58 7.79 14.63
CA GLN A 444 30.03 6.43 14.35
C GLN A 444 31.34 6.42 13.56
N TRP A 445 31.47 7.26 12.53
CA TRP A 445 32.69 7.33 11.72
C TRP A 445 33.84 8.02 12.45
N HIS A 446 33.54 9.03 13.29
CA HIS A 446 34.54 9.64 14.15
C HIS A 446 35.14 8.63 15.14
N ALA A 447 34.36 7.67 15.66
CA ALA A 447 34.88 6.63 16.56
C ALA A 447 35.94 5.73 15.91
N VAL A 448 36.00 5.67 14.57
CA VAL A 448 37.06 4.97 13.83
C VAL A 448 38.07 5.93 13.17
N GLY A 449 38.06 7.22 13.54
CA GLY A 449 39.01 8.25 13.10
C GLY A 449 38.68 8.89 11.76
N VAL A 450 37.43 8.85 11.29
CA VAL A 450 37.03 9.51 10.03
C VAL A 450 36.34 10.84 10.34
N SER A 451 36.80 11.92 9.75
CA SER A 451 36.21 13.26 9.85
C SER A 451 35.06 13.41 8.85
N VAL A 452 33.94 13.99 9.27
CA VAL A 452 32.75 14.15 8.41
C VAL A 452 32.20 15.56 8.45
N ASP A 453 32.13 16.19 7.28
CA ASP A 453 31.38 17.43 7.07
C ASP A 453 29.97 17.11 6.53
N ALA A 454 29.04 18.06 6.70
CA ALA A 454 27.70 17.98 6.15
C ALA A 454 27.43 19.15 5.21
N ASN A 455 26.89 18.85 4.05
CA ASN A 455 26.40 19.83 3.08
C ASN A 455 24.90 19.58 2.84
N GLN A 456 24.05 20.34 3.53
CA GLN A 456 22.58 20.25 3.39
C GLN A 456 22.09 21.37 2.48
N VAL A 457 21.63 21.00 1.27
CA VAL A 457 21.17 21.93 0.24
C VAL A 457 19.69 22.23 0.44
N ASP A 458 19.35 23.51 0.54
CA ASP A 458 17.94 23.95 0.58
C ASP A 458 17.33 23.89 -0.82
N THR A 459 16.41 22.96 -1.04
CA THR A 459 15.71 22.78 -2.32
C THR A 459 14.61 23.80 -2.56
N ASN A 460 14.21 24.57 -1.54
CA ASN A 460 13.18 25.63 -1.65
C ASN A 460 13.78 26.97 -2.10
N SER A 461 15.12 27.08 -2.12
CA SER A 461 15.81 28.28 -2.60
C SER A 461 15.75 28.34 -4.13
N ALA A 462 15.32 29.47 -4.68
CA ALA A 462 15.31 29.72 -6.12
C ALA A 462 16.70 29.65 -6.79
N VAL A 463 17.78 29.70 -5.98
CA VAL A 463 19.17 29.71 -6.44
C VAL A 463 19.79 28.32 -6.43
N SER A 464 19.28 27.39 -5.62
CA SER A 464 19.84 26.05 -5.48
C SER A 464 19.06 25.02 -6.30
N ASN A 465 19.65 24.55 -7.39
CA ASN A 465 19.14 23.41 -8.13
C ASN A 465 19.93 22.15 -7.73
N PHE A 466 19.39 21.37 -6.82
CA PHE A 466 20.03 20.15 -6.32
C PHE A 466 20.36 19.15 -7.44
N VAL A 467 19.48 19.04 -8.44
CA VAL A 467 19.70 18.15 -9.58
C VAL A 467 20.89 18.60 -10.42
N GLN A 468 20.92 19.89 -10.83
CA GLN A 468 21.95 20.43 -11.70
C GLN A 468 23.27 20.70 -10.96
N GLY A 469 23.21 21.09 -9.68
CA GLY A 469 24.40 21.48 -8.91
C GLY A 469 25.06 20.31 -8.17
N VAL A 470 24.32 19.25 -7.86
CA VAL A 470 24.80 18.11 -7.06
C VAL A 470 24.70 16.78 -7.80
N LEU A 471 23.48 16.40 -8.23
CA LEU A 471 23.25 15.05 -8.77
C LEU A 471 23.88 14.84 -10.14
N GLN A 472 23.67 15.74 -11.09
CA GLN A 472 24.20 15.61 -12.46
C GLN A 472 25.74 15.63 -12.49
N PRO A 473 26.45 16.61 -11.86
CA PRO A 473 27.90 16.64 -11.84
C PRO A 473 28.53 15.65 -10.87
N ARG A 474 27.74 14.97 -10.00
CA ARG A 474 28.24 14.12 -8.91
C ARG A 474 29.13 14.89 -7.93
N ASN A 475 28.71 16.12 -7.58
CA ASN A 475 29.49 17.02 -6.70
C ASN A 475 29.25 16.66 -5.22
N PHE A 476 29.80 15.53 -4.80
CA PHE A 476 29.76 15.01 -3.43
C PHE A 476 30.79 13.90 -3.24
N ASP A 477 31.21 13.66 -2.01
CA ASP A 477 31.95 12.46 -1.63
C ASP A 477 30.97 11.34 -1.31
N VAL A 478 30.02 11.62 -0.43
CA VAL A 478 28.94 10.71 -0.04
C VAL A 478 27.59 11.42 -0.23
N LEU A 479 26.67 10.81 -0.93
CA LEU A 479 25.32 11.31 -1.12
C LEU A 479 24.35 10.55 -0.21
N LEU A 480 23.69 11.23 0.73
CA LEU A 480 22.56 10.68 1.48
C LEU A 480 21.28 10.94 0.68
N TYR A 481 20.69 9.88 0.16
CA TYR A 481 19.57 10.02 -0.78
C TYR A 481 18.60 8.83 -0.73
N GLU A 482 17.33 9.08 -1.07
CA GLU A 482 16.29 8.08 -1.22
C GLU A 482 16.18 7.65 -2.68
N LEU A 483 16.17 6.33 -2.92
CA LEU A 483 15.96 5.73 -4.23
C LEU A 483 14.59 5.04 -4.26
N ALA A 484 13.80 5.29 -5.31
CA ALA A 484 12.55 4.58 -5.59
C ALA A 484 12.88 3.23 -6.24
N LEU A 485 12.64 2.12 -5.51
CA LEU A 485 13.00 0.78 -5.97
C LEU A 485 11.90 0.13 -6.84
N GLY A 486 10.70 0.77 -6.91
CA GLY A 486 9.57 0.25 -7.68
C GLY A 486 9.00 -1.05 -7.12
N ALA A 487 8.20 -1.76 -7.92
CA ALA A 487 7.58 -3.04 -7.55
C ALA A 487 8.36 -4.25 -8.07
N ASP A 488 9.30 -4.04 -8.96
CA ASP A 488 10.14 -5.05 -9.60
C ASP A 488 11.59 -4.89 -9.13
N PRO A 489 12.36 -5.97 -8.93
CA PRO A 489 13.76 -5.90 -8.49
C PRO A 489 14.73 -5.34 -9.53
N ASP A 490 14.25 -4.78 -10.64
CA ASP A 490 15.09 -4.18 -11.69
C ASP A 490 15.71 -2.85 -11.25
N VAL A 491 16.84 -2.93 -10.59
CA VAL A 491 17.63 -1.79 -10.13
C VAL A 491 18.75 -1.37 -11.11
N TYR A 492 18.64 -1.77 -12.37
CA TYR A 492 19.60 -1.47 -13.43
C TYR A 492 19.92 0.03 -13.53
N ALA A 493 18.88 0.86 -13.46
CA ALA A 493 19.03 2.32 -13.56
C ALA A 493 19.93 2.92 -12.48
N TYR A 494 20.03 2.29 -11.31
CA TYR A 494 20.80 2.80 -10.18
C TYR A 494 22.23 2.24 -10.10
N TRP A 495 22.46 1.03 -10.67
CA TRP A 495 23.70 0.31 -10.37
C TRP A 495 24.48 -0.17 -11.61
N HIS A 496 23.91 -0.17 -12.82
CA HIS A 496 24.64 -0.54 -14.03
C HIS A 496 25.58 0.60 -14.45
N SER A 497 26.80 0.26 -14.89
CA SER A 497 27.83 1.25 -15.24
C SER A 497 27.43 2.20 -16.37
N SER A 498 26.61 1.74 -17.33
CA SER A 498 26.09 2.61 -18.40
C SER A 498 25.22 3.77 -17.89
N GLN A 499 24.74 3.69 -16.66
CA GLN A 499 23.95 4.71 -16.01
C GLN A 499 24.77 5.70 -15.17
N ALA A 500 26.11 5.54 -15.17
CA ALA A 500 27.07 6.45 -14.50
C ALA A 500 27.39 7.68 -15.37
N SER A 501 26.36 8.27 -15.99
CA SER A 501 26.42 9.47 -16.83
C SER A 501 25.73 10.66 -16.14
N ALA A 502 25.90 11.87 -16.67
CA ALA A 502 25.25 13.07 -16.12
C ALA A 502 23.71 12.98 -16.10
N THR A 503 23.11 12.24 -17.05
CA THR A 503 21.66 12.03 -17.16
C THR A 503 21.18 10.70 -16.56
N GLY A 504 22.10 9.81 -16.14
CA GLY A 504 21.77 8.52 -15.54
C GLY A 504 21.64 8.59 -14.02
N TYR A 505 21.09 7.55 -13.42
CA TYR A 505 20.79 7.48 -11.99
C TYR A 505 21.80 6.68 -11.16
N ASN A 506 22.87 6.15 -11.76
CA ASN A 506 23.96 5.55 -11.00
C ASN A 506 24.80 6.66 -10.35
N PHE A 507 24.30 7.18 -9.23
CA PHE A 507 24.93 8.28 -8.50
C PHE A 507 26.26 7.89 -7.85
N SER A 508 26.47 6.59 -7.59
CA SER A 508 27.73 6.09 -7.05
C SER A 508 28.88 6.06 -8.07
N ASN A 509 28.61 6.29 -9.35
CA ASN A 509 29.57 5.99 -10.43
C ASN A 509 30.11 4.54 -10.38
N TYR A 510 29.33 3.62 -9.78
CA TYR A 510 29.71 2.23 -9.62
C TYR A 510 29.89 1.56 -10.98
N SER A 511 30.98 0.82 -11.13
CA SER A 511 31.29 0.07 -12.34
C SER A 511 31.93 -1.26 -11.96
N ASN A 512 31.27 -2.36 -12.32
CA ASN A 512 31.77 -3.71 -12.11
C ASN A 512 31.15 -4.64 -13.17
N GLN A 513 32.00 -5.27 -13.97
CA GLN A 513 31.57 -6.10 -15.11
C GLN A 513 30.65 -7.27 -14.69
N LEU A 514 30.88 -7.91 -13.53
CA LEU A 514 30.06 -9.01 -13.04
C LEU A 514 28.68 -8.51 -12.62
N SER A 515 28.61 -7.35 -11.97
CA SER A 515 27.37 -6.67 -11.61
C SER A 515 26.57 -6.27 -12.85
N ASP A 516 27.22 -5.68 -13.84
CA ASP A 516 26.59 -5.25 -15.08
C ASP A 516 26.00 -6.44 -15.86
N ALA A 517 26.78 -7.52 -16.00
CA ALA A 517 26.33 -8.74 -16.65
C ALA A 517 25.16 -9.40 -15.91
N ALA A 518 25.18 -9.39 -14.57
CA ALA A 518 24.09 -9.96 -13.77
C ALA A 518 22.80 -9.13 -13.92
N LEU A 519 22.87 -7.80 -13.85
CA LEU A 519 21.75 -6.88 -14.03
C LEU A 519 21.16 -6.98 -15.44
N ALA A 520 21.97 -6.94 -16.49
CA ALA A 520 21.55 -7.07 -17.87
C ALA A 520 20.87 -8.43 -18.11
N SER A 521 21.46 -9.51 -17.59
CA SER A 521 20.90 -10.86 -17.71
C SER A 521 19.56 -11.02 -16.94
N ALA A 522 19.43 -10.46 -15.74
CA ALA A 522 18.20 -10.49 -14.97
C ALA A 522 17.06 -9.77 -15.70
N ARG A 523 17.35 -8.64 -16.32
CA ARG A 523 16.40 -7.77 -17.01
C ARG A 523 15.72 -8.44 -18.20
N THR A 524 16.44 -9.35 -18.88
CA THR A 524 15.96 -10.02 -20.09
C THR A 524 15.38 -11.43 -19.86
N ARG A 525 15.27 -11.88 -18.60
CA ARG A 525 14.75 -13.21 -18.25
C ARG A 525 13.32 -13.12 -17.75
N LEU A 526 12.41 -13.90 -18.37
CA LEU A 526 11.02 -14.00 -17.91
C LEU A 526 10.84 -15.04 -16.80
N GLU A 527 11.69 -16.07 -16.75
CA GLU A 527 11.62 -17.12 -15.74
C GLU A 527 12.07 -16.59 -14.37
N SER A 528 11.13 -16.53 -13.43
CA SER A 528 11.33 -15.92 -12.12
C SER A 528 12.54 -16.46 -11.36
N ASN A 529 12.73 -17.79 -11.29
CA ASN A 529 13.82 -18.40 -10.54
C ASN A 529 15.19 -18.03 -11.11
N LEU A 530 15.35 -18.08 -12.43
CA LEU A 530 16.60 -17.70 -13.09
C LEU A 530 16.88 -16.20 -12.93
N ARG A 531 15.83 -15.40 -13.00
CA ARG A 531 15.89 -13.95 -12.78
C ARG A 531 16.36 -13.63 -11.38
N MET A 532 15.74 -14.24 -10.35
CA MET A 532 16.12 -14.05 -8.95
C MET A 532 17.55 -14.50 -8.66
N ALA A 533 18.02 -15.60 -9.26
CA ALA A 533 19.40 -16.04 -9.14
C ALA A 533 20.41 -14.98 -9.66
N LYS A 534 20.08 -14.28 -10.76
CA LYS A 534 20.91 -13.17 -11.29
C LYS A 534 20.90 -11.95 -10.38
N TYR A 535 19.74 -11.58 -9.82
CA TYR A 535 19.71 -10.51 -8.82
C TYR A 535 20.47 -10.88 -7.55
N ALA A 536 20.38 -12.11 -7.06
CA ALA A 536 21.18 -12.58 -5.93
C ALA A 536 22.69 -12.54 -6.22
N GLN A 537 23.13 -12.85 -7.46
CA GLN A 537 24.52 -12.70 -7.91
C GLN A 537 24.94 -11.23 -7.87
N PHE A 538 24.12 -10.32 -8.40
CA PHE A 538 24.36 -8.88 -8.34
C PHE A 538 24.47 -8.40 -6.88
N VAL A 539 23.52 -8.78 -6.01
CA VAL A 539 23.54 -8.36 -4.59
C VAL A 539 24.81 -8.82 -3.88
N ARG A 540 25.29 -10.05 -4.11
CA ARG A 540 26.57 -10.52 -3.56
C ARG A 540 27.75 -9.64 -3.97
N GLN A 541 27.82 -9.28 -5.27
CA GLN A 541 28.89 -8.43 -5.79
C GLN A 541 28.78 -7.01 -5.23
N TRP A 542 27.57 -6.45 -5.17
CA TRP A 542 27.30 -5.12 -4.60
C TRP A 542 27.71 -5.04 -3.12
N LEU A 543 27.37 -6.04 -2.31
CA LEU A 543 27.77 -6.13 -0.90
C LEU A 543 29.28 -6.31 -0.74
N SER A 544 29.94 -7.00 -1.67
CA SER A 544 31.40 -7.12 -1.67
C SER A 544 32.06 -5.77 -1.97
N ASP A 545 31.58 -5.02 -2.96
CA ASP A 545 32.20 -3.80 -3.46
C ASP A 545 31.81 -2.55 -2.68
N VAL A 546 30.69 -2.60 -1.97
CA VAL A 546 30.15 -1.53 -1.15
C VAL A 546 30.11 -0.17 -1.89
N PRO A 547 29.36 -0.06 -3.02
CA PRO A 547 29.20 1.24 -3.66
C PRO A 547 28.28 2.18 -2.86
N ALA A 548 27.53 1.64 -1.90
CA ALA A 548 26.69 2.38 -0.98
C ALA A 548 26.44 1.58 0.30
N ILE A 549 25.96 2.25 1.35
CA ILE A 549 25.41 1.65 2.56
C ILE A 549 23.89 1.81 2.52
N ALA A 550 23.15 0.70 2.53
CA ALA A 550 21.71 0.71 2.69
C ALA A 550 21.36 0.97 4.17
N LEU A 551 20.59 2.02 4.45
CA LEU A 551 20.28 2.45 5.81
C LEU A 551 18.96 1.89 6.30
N TYR A 552 17.90 2.08 5.52
CA TYR A 552 16.55 1.59 5.81
C TYR A 552 15.62 1.68 4.60
N GLN A 553 14.58 0.87 4.62
CA GLN A 553 13.42 1.02 3.75
C GLN A 553 12.50 2.09 4.34
N ALA A 554 12.14 3.07 3.52
CA ALA A 554 11.25 4.15 3.91
C ALA A 554 9.84 3.65 4.23
N SER A 555 9.12 4.37 5.07
CA SER A 555 7.72 4.16 5.36
C SER A 555 6.97 5.49 5.43
N SER A 556 5.70 5.47 5.06
CA SER A 556 4.77 6.56 5.30
C SER A 556 3.98 6.29 6.57
N GLU A 557 3.73 7.34 7.35
CA GLU A 557 2.79 7.29 8.47
C GLU A 557 1.45 7.86 8.01
N TYR A 558 0.44 7.01 8.03
CA TYR A 558 -0.93 7.39 7.73
C TYR A 558 -1.72 7.50 9.03
N LEU A 559 -2.11 8.72 9.39
CA LEU A 559 -3.01 8.97 10.50
C LEU A 559 -4.45 8.76 10.06
N VAL A 560 -5.20 7.95 10.80
CA VAL A 560 -6.60 7.65 10.48
C VAL A 560 -7.46 7.85 11.72
N ASN A 561 -8.56 8.59 11.57
CA ASN A 561 -9.53 8.75 12.64
C ASN A 561 -10.04 7.38 13.11
N THR A 562 -10.15 7.17 14.42
CA THR A 562 -10.53 5.89 15.02
C THR A 562 -11.93 5.41 14.59
N ASN A 563 -12.82 6.34 14.20
CA ASN A 563 -14.15 6.04 13.69
C ASN A 563 -14.18 5.69 12.21
N ALA A 564 -13.08 5.87 11.49
CA ALA A 564 -12.99 5.53 10.07
C ALA A 564 -12.39 4.14 9.86
N TYR A 565 -12.91 3.45 8.87
CA TYR A 565 -12.35 2.20 8.36
C TYR A 565 -11.61 2.45 7.06
N VAL A 566 -10.35 2.08 7.05
CA VAL A 566 -9.51 2.01 5.85
C VAL A 566 -8.91 0.62 5.76
N VAL A 567 -8.77 0.11 4.56
CA VAL A 567 -8.11 -1.18 4.33
C VAL A 567 -6.61 -0.95 4.43
N LYS A 568 -5.99 -1.55 5.45
CA LYS A 568 -4.56 -1.46 5.66
C LYS A 568 -3.81 -2.25 4.58
N PRO A 569 -2.74 -1.69 3.98
CA PRO A 569 -1.81 -2.45 3.15
C PRO A 569 -1.23 -3.65 3.92
N LYS A 570 -1.09 -4.77 3.23
CA LYS A 570 -0.50 -6.01 3.78
C LYS A 570 0.97 -6.16 3.44
N GLY A 571 1.40 -5.47 2.40
CA GLY A 571 2.77 -5.46 1.90
C GLY A 571 3.34 -4.04 1.83
N SER A 572 4.45 -3.92 1.14
CA SER A 572 5.10 -2.65 0.85
C SER A 572 4.45 -2.01 -0.39
N LEU A 573 4.20 -0.72 -0.35
CA LEU A 573 3.59 0.03 -1.44
C LEU A 573 4.64 0.44 -2.48
N PRO A 574 4.45 0.11 -3.76
CA PRO A 574 5.28 0.63 -4.84
C PRO A 574 5.23 2.16 -4.92
N GLU A 575 4.01 2.72 -4.86
CA GLU A 575 3.74 4.14 -4.82
C GLU A 575 2.82 4.47 -3.65
N LEU A 576 2.94 5.67 -3.10
CA LEU A 576 2.10 6.09 -1.97
C LEU A 576 0.60 6.09 -2.32
N SER A 577 0.25 6.38 -3.58
CA SER A 577 -1.11 6.35 -4.10
C SER A 577 -1.74 4.95 -4.16
N ASP A 578 -0.92 3.87 -4.09
CA ASP A 578 -1.44 2.49 -4.10
C ASP A 578 -2.16 2.11 -2.79
N ARG A 579 -2.08 2.93 -1.72
CA ARG A 579 -2.94 2.79 -0.54
C ARG A 579 -4.43 2.78 -0.89
N TYR A 580 -4.81 3.35 -2.03
CA TYR A 580 -6.18 3.37 -2.52
C TYR A 580 -6.62 2.09 -3.25
N ALA A 581 -5.80 1.05 -3.30
CA ALA A 581 -6.14 -0.21 -3.99
C ALA A 581 -7.53 -0.76 -3.64
N ARG A 582 -7.99 -0.52 -2.41
CA ARG A 582 -9.32 -0.91 -1.92
C ARG A 582 -10.09 0.28 -1.33
N VAL A 583 -9.95 1.45 -1.89
CA VAL A 583 -10.62 2.69 -1.42
C VAL A 583 -12.14 2.59 -1.46
N SER A 584 -12.69 1.81 -2.35
CA SER A 584 -14.14 1.55 -2.45
C SER A 584 -14.75 0.93 -1.18
N GLU A 585 -13.93 0.27 -0.35
CA GLU A 585 -14.37 -0.34 0.91
C GLU A 585 -14.22 0.59 2.12
N TRP A 586 -13.61 1.76 1.96
CA TRP A 586 -13.42 2.71 3.04
C TRP A 586 -14.75 3.28 3.52
N SER A 587 -14.85 3.57 4.81
CA SER A 587 -16.05 4.18 5.39
C SER A 587 -15.69 5.09 6.58
N VAL A 588 -16.59 6.02 6.91
CA VAL A 588 -16.39 7.02 7.97
C VAL A 588 -17.24 6.76 9.22
N SER A 589 -18.06 5.71 9.22
CA SER A 589 -18.93 5.38 10.34
C SER A 589 -18.98 3.88 10.55
N PRO A 590 -18.58 3.38 11.72
CA PRO A 590 -18.84 1.99 12.08
C PRO A 590 -20.35 1.75 12.16
N ALA A 591 -20.81 0.60 11.75
CA ALA A 591 -22.18 0.16 11.88
C ALA A 591 -22.21 -1.30 12.34
N THR A 592 -23.27 -1.66 13.03
CA THR A 592 -23.59 -3.06 13.25
C THR A 592 -24.45 -3.52 12.06
N VAL A 593 -23.98 -4.49 11.30
CA VAL A 593 -24.69 -5.04 10.14
C VAL A 593 -25.18 -6.43 10.51
N TYR A 594 -26.47 -6.68 10.31
CA TYR A 594 -27.02 -8.02 10.46
C TYR A 594 -26.66 -8.84 9.21
N LYS A 595 -26.03 -9.99 9.41
CA LYS A 595 -25.95 -11.00 8.36
C LYS A 595 -27.35 -11.61 8.20
N THR A 596 -27.97 -11.40 7.07
CA THR A 596 -29.08 -12.28 6.65
C THR A 596 -28.56 -13.70 6.48
N PRO A 597 -29.25 -14.70 7.01
CA PRO A 597 -28.86 -16.10 6.88
C PRO A 597 -28.80 -16.56 5.42
#